data_9a9e4044c97d52313baebd36db718794
#
_entry.id   9a9e4044c97d52313baebd36db718794
#
_cell.length_a   1.000
_cell.length_b   1.000
_cell.length_c   1.000
_cell.angle_alpha   90.00
_cell.angle_beta   90.00
_cell.angle_gamma   90.00
#
_symmetry.space_group_name_H-M   'P 1'
#
loop_
_entity.id
_entity.type
_entity.pdbx_description
1 polymer ?
#
loop_
_entity_poly.entity_id
_entity_poly.type
_entity_poly.pdbx_seq_one_letter_code
_entity_poly.pdbx_strand_id
1 'polypeptide(L)' 'MDKQTFLRQLEEGLRQLPPEEREDILAYHREYFQEAGPDQEAKVIQELGDPALLAQRLLSEYGEQPPAS' A
#
# COMPACT_ATOMS: atom_id res chain seq x y z
N MET A 1 -4.04 -0.20 14.97
CA MET A 1 -3.13 -0.78 13.95
C MET A 1 -1.91 0.09 13.84
N ASP A 2 -0.75 -0.52 13.82
CA ASP A 2 0.48 0.24 13.67
C ASP A 2 0.99 0.17 12.23
N LYS A 3 2.07 0.90 11.96
CA LYS A 3 2.63 0.98 10.62
C LYS A 3 3.04 -0.40 10.09
N GLN A 4 3.67 -1.21 10.91
CA GLN A 4 4.11 -2.53 10.48
C GLN A 4 2.94 -3.42 10.09
N THR A 5 1.89 -3.40 10.90
CA THR A 5 0.71 -4.20 10.63
C THR A 5 0.03 -3.70 9.35
N PHE A 6 -0.06 -2.39 9.19
CA PHE A 6 -0.65 -1.81 7.99
C PHE A 6 0.11 -2.26 6.74
N LEU A 7 1.43 -2.12 6.76
CA LEU A 7 2.25 -2.47 5.61
C LEU A 7 2.19 -3.96 5.29
N ARG A 8 2.14 -4.80 6.34
CA ARG A 8 2.05 -6.24 6.13
C ARG A 8 0.71 -6.61 5.48
N GLN A 9 -0.37 -6.04 5.97
CA GLN A 9 -1.68 -6.31 5.40
C GLN A 9 -1.79 -5.79 3.98
N LEU A 10 -1.19 -4.64 3.72
CA LEU A 10 -1.13 -4.12 2.36
C LEU A 10 -0.36 -5.06 1.45
N GLU A 11 0.76 -5.56 1.91
CA GLU A 11 1.56 -6.50 1.14
C GLU A 11 0.77 -7.76 0.81
N GLU A 12 0.07 -8.30 1.80
CA GLU A 12 -0.75 -9.48 1.58
C GLU A 12 -1.84 -9.22 0.55
N GLY A 13 -2.45 -8.05 0.61
CA GLY A 13 -3.48 -7.70 -0.34
C GLY A 13 -2.95 -7.50 -1.74
N LEU A 14 -1.67 -7.25 -1.89
CA LEU A 14 -1.05 -7.02 -3.18
C LEU A 14 -0.32 -8.23 -3.74
N ARG A 15 -0.58 -9.41 -3.16
CA ARG A 15 0.13 -10.64 -3.57
C ARG A 15 -0.05 -10.97 -5.04
N GLN A 16 -1.15 -10.54 -5.63
CA GLN A 16 -1.43 -10.82 -7.03
C GLN A 16 -0.55 -10.04 -7.99
N LEU A 17 0.07 -8.98 -7.50
CA LEU A 17 0.95 -8.18 -8.34
C LEU A 17 2.33 -8.82 -8.44
N PRO A 18 3.05 -8.59 -9.55
CA PRO A 18 4.44 -9.01 -9.64
C PRO A 18 5.26 -8.40 -8.52
N PRO A 19 6.33 -9.08 -8.08
CA PRO A 19 7.13 -8.58 -6.96
C PRO A 19 7.65 -7.17 -7.15
N GLU A 20 8.03 -6.80 -8.37
CA GLU A 20 8.55 -5.46 -8.61
C GLU A 20 7.52 -4.40 -8.34
N GLU A 21 6.31 -4.59 -8.86
CA GLU A 21 5.26 -3.60 -8.66
C GLU A 21 4.83 -3.55 -7.21
N ARG A 22 4.74 -4.70 -6.58
CA ARG A 22 4.38 -4.76 -5.17
C ARG A 22 5.39 -4.01 -4.32
N GLU A 23 6.69 -4.21 -4.59
CA GLU A 23 7.74 -3.53 -3.85
C GLU A 23 7.71 -2.02 -4.06
N ASP A 24 7.44 -1.60 -5.28
CA ASP A 24 7.34 -0.16 -5.56
C ASP A 24 6.23 0.48 -4.74
N ILE A 25 5.09 -0.17 -4.66
CA ILE A 25 3.96 0.34 -3.90
C ILE A 25 4.29 0.38 -2.41
N LEU A 26 4.90 -0.69 -1.91
CA LEU A 26 5.26 -0.75 -0.50
C LEU A 26 6.32 0.29 -0.16
N ALA A 27 7.30 0.47 -1.03
CA ALA A 27 8.34 1.47 -0.81
C ALA A 27 7.75 2.87 -0.76
N TYR A 28 6.81 3.16 -1.65
CA TYR A 28 6.12 4.44 -1.66
C TYR A 28 5.44 4.70 -0.32
N HIS A 29 4.75 3.71 0.20
CA HIS A 29 4.02 3.89 1.45
C HIS A 29 4.95 3.96 2.65
N ARG A 30 6.06 3.20 2.61
CA ARG A 30 7.06 3.33 3.67
C ARG A 30 7.63 4.73 3.73
N GLU A 31 7.93 5.30 2.58
CA GLU A 31 8.44 6.66 2.52
C GLU A 31 7.40 7.66 3.02
N TYR A 32 6.16 7.44 2.67
CA TYR A 32 5.08 8.31 3.13
C TYR A 32 5.04 8.35 4.66
N PHE A 33 5.12 7.18 5.29
CA PHE A 33 5.15 7.10 6.75
C PHE A 33 6.39 7.77 7.31
N GLN A 34 7.53 7.57 6.68
CA GLN A 34 8.77 8.12 7.15
C GLN A 34 8.77 9.65 7.12
N GLU A 35 8.25 10.21 6.04
CA GLU A 35 8.18 11.66 5.91
C GLU A 35 7.19 12.27 6.89
N ALA A 36 6.11 11.58 7.15
CA ALA A 36 5.12 12.06 8.11
C ALA A 36 5.66 12.02 9.55
N GLY A 37 6.53 11.07 9.84
CA GLY A 37 7.14 10.93 11.14
C GLY A 37 6.36 10.01 12.06
N PRO A 38 7.02 9.50 13.12
CA PRO A 38 6.38 8.52 14.00
C PRO A 38 5.15 9.06 14.71
N ASP A 39 5.10 10.35 14.96
CA ASP A 39 3.95 10.95 15.65
C ASP A 39 2.71 10.98 14.77
N GLN A 40 2.88 10.85 13.46
CA GLN A 40 1.77 10.95 12.53
C GLN A 40 1.34 9.61 11.94
N GLU A 41 1.93 8.52 12.39
CA GLU A 41 1.62 7.20 11.81
C GLU A 41 0.14 6.85 11.94
N ALA A 42 -0.44 7.09 13.11
CA ALA A 42 -1.86 6.79 13.30
C ALA A 42 -2.74 7.62 12.39
N LYS A 43 -2.36 8.88 12.19
CA LYS A 43 -3.13 9.77 11.34
C LYS A 43 -3.02 9.34 9.88
N VAL A 44 -1.84 8.94 9.44
CA VAL A 44 -1.64 8.45 8.08
C VAL A 44 -2.49 7.21 7.84
N ILE A 45 -2.48 6.27 8.77
CA ILE A 45 -3.29 5.06 8.65
C ILE A 45 -4.76 5.42 8.56
N GLN A 46 -5.20 6.37 9.36
CA GLN A 46 -6.58 6.80 9.35
C GLN A 46 -6.96 7.42 8.00
N GLU A 47 -6.06 8.20 7.43
CA GLU A 47 -6.29 8.82 6.13
C GLU A 47 -6.30 7.80 5.00
N LEU A 48 -5.41 6.83 5.06
CA LEU A 48 -5.33 5.80 4.02
C LEU A 48 -6.46 4.78 4.15
N GLY A 49 -6.97 4.59 5.34
CA GLY A 49 -8.06 3.66 5.59
C GLY A 49 -7.60 2.23 5.73
N ASP A 50 -8.51 1.30 5.49
CA ASP A 50 -8.24 -0.12 5.65
C ASP A 50 -7.23 -0.57 4.59
N PRO A 51 -6.11 -1.19 4.99
CA PRO A 51 -5.12 -1.64 4.00
C PRO A 51 -5.66 -2.66 3.02
N ALA A 52 -6.63 -3.48 3.44
CA ALA A 52 -7.23 -4.44 2.52
C ALA A 52 -8.02 -3.73 1.41
N LEU A 53 -8.74 -2.68 1.78
CA LEU A 53 -9.48 -1.90 0.79
C LEU A 53 -8.54 -1.11 -0.10
N LEU A 54 -7.48 -0.58 0.48
CA LEU A 54 -6.47 0.13 -0.30
C LEU A 54 -5.84 -0.82 -1.32
N ALA A 55 -5.52 -2.05 -0.89
CA ALA A 55 -4.95 -3.03 -1.79
C ALA A 55 -5.90 -3.36 -2.94
N GLN A 56 -7.19 -3.51 -2.63
CA GLN A 56 -8.17 -3.78 -3.67
C GLN A 56 -8.23 -2.65 -4.70
N ARG A 57 -8.18 -1.43 -4.23
CA ARG A 57 -8.19 -0.28 -5.12
C ARG A 57 -6.95 -0.27 -6.01
N LEU A 58 -5.80 -0.54 -5.42
CA LEU A 58 -4.56 -0.56 -6.18
C LEU A 58 -4.54 -1.70 -7.20
N LEU A 59 -5.05 -2.87 -6.80
CA LEU A 59 -5.17 -3.99 -7.73
C LEU A 59 -6.07 -3.65 -8.90
N SER A 60 -7.17 -2.96 -8.63
CA SER A 60 -8.07 -2.54 -9.69
C SER A 60 -7.37 -1.62 -10.67
N GLU A 61 -6.60 -0.66 -10.15
CA GLU A 61 -5.88 0.27 -11.01
C GLU A 61 -4.81 -0.43 -11.86
N TYR A 62 -4.05 -1.32 -11.25
CA TYR A 62 -2.98 -2.02 -11.96
C TYR A 62 -3.52 -3.16 -12.82
N GLY A 63 -4.53 -3.86 -12.30
CA GLY A 63 -5.07 -5.01 -13.00
C GLY A 63 -5.90 -4.66 -14.23
N GLU A 64 -6.45 -3.45 -14.27
CA GLU A 64 -7.25 -3.00 -15.38
C GLU A 64 -6.45 -2.33 -16.47
N GLN A 65 -5.18 -2.13 -16.23
CA GLN A 65 -4.34 -1.56 -17.26
C GLN A 65 -4.30 -2.51 -18.46
N PRO A 66 -4.64 -2.02 -19.63
CA PRO A 66 -4.56 -2.88 -20.79
C PRO A 66 -3.14 -3.37 -20.93
N PRO A 67 -2.97 -4.64 -21.26
CA PRO A 67 -1.63 -5.13 -21.53
C PRO A 67 -1.00 -4.17 -22.51
N ALA A 68 0.21 -3.78 -22.20
CA ALA A 68 0.92 -2.83 -23.04
C ALA A 68 0.91 -3.35 -24.47
N SER A 69 -0.04 -2.97 -25.15
CA SER A 69 -0.15 -3.31 -26.54
C SER A 69 0.69 -2.35 -27.35
#